data_cbd510bce2bc5719b3fb496f952a4a35
#
_entry.id   cbd510bce2bc5719b3fb496f952a4a35
#
_cell.length_a   1.000
_cell.length_b   1.000
_cell.length_c   1.000
_cell.angle_alpha   90.00
_cell.angle_beta   90.00
_cell.angle_gamma   90.00
#
_symmetry.space_group_name_H-M   'P 1'
#
loop_
_entity.id
_entity.type
_entity.pdbx_description
1 polymer ?
#
loop_
_entity_poly.entity_id
_entity_poly.type
_entity_poly.pdbx_seq_one_letter_code
_entity_poly.pdbx_strand_id
1 'polypeptide(L)'
;AGRAHFRVCTVVAEAVAKLVADIHRYPDPRAHDLRAAVAAHWGITPGELAFGNGSNELIDLISRVFAGGDDHVVFGDPSFLCYRIACVAGAVPFTDVPLLNGLAWDVPAMLAAVTPRTRILFLSNPNNPTGAYVGGEALRHLLTSLPHEVMPVLDEAYAEFVTAPDFV
;
A
#
# COMPACT_ATOMS: atom_id res chain seq x y z
N ALA A 1 -9.92 12.03 14.59
CA ALA A 1 -8.65 11.88 13.89
C ALA A 1 -7.55 12.50 14.76
N GLY A 2 -6.76 11.68 15.45
CA GLY A 2 -5.64 12.13 16.27
C GLY A 2 -4.56 12.70 15.38
N ARG A 3 -4.22 13.98 15.57
CA ARG A 3 -3.02 14.56 14.96
C ARG A 3 -1.82 13.99 15.71
N ALA A 4 -1.01 13.15 15.06
CA ALA A 4 0.28 12.78 15.59
C ALA A 4 1.16 14.04 15.65
N HIS A 5 1.48 14.50 16.85
CA HIS A 5 2.38 15.64 17.07
C HIS A 5 3.85 15.17 17.04
N PHE A 6 4.27 14.54 15.95
CA PHE A 6 5.69 14.27 15.76
C PHE A 6 6.38 15.53 15.22
N ARG A 7 7.51 15.89 15.82
CA ARG A 7 8.35 16.93 15.27
C ARG A 7 9.00 16.42 13.98
N VAL A 8 9.08 17.27 12.98
CA VAL A 8 9.87 16.99 11.78
C VAL A 8 11.31 16.70 12.20
N CYS A 9 11.87 15.59 11.71
CA CYS A 9 13.27 15.26 11.96
C CYS A 9 14.17 16.41 11.51
N THR A 10 15.15 16.79 12.32
CA THR A 10 16.06 17.93 12.05
C THR A 10 16.73 17.80 10.69
N VAL A 11 17.17 16.59 10.34
CA VAL A 11 17.81 16.31 9.03
C VAL A 11 16.87 16.62 7.87
N VAL A 12 15.59 16.24 8.00
CA VAL A 12 14.58 16.53 6.97
C VAL A 12 14.32 18.03 6.88
N ALA A 13 14.18 18.72 8.01
CA ALA A 13 13.96 20.17 8.02
C ALA A 13 15.11 20.93 7.36
N GLU A 14 16.36 20.54 7.65
CA GLU A 14 17.56 21.12 7.04
C GLU A 14 17.65 20.84 5.53
N ALA A 15 17.29 19.62 5.11
CA ALA A 15 17.25 19.26 3.69
C ALA A 15 16.22 20.10 2.92
N VAL A 16 15.00 20.25 3.48
CA VAL A 16 13.96 21.09 2.89
C VAL A 16 14.39 22.55 2.82
N ALA A 17 14.99 23.09 3.88
CA ALA A 17 15.48 24.48 3.91
C ALA A 17 16.50 24.77 2.79
N LYS A 18 17.37 23.83 2.47
CA LYS A 18 18.33 23.97 1.36
C LYS A 18 17.67 24.05 -0.01
N LEU A 19 16.52 23.42 -0.18
CA LEU A 19 15.79 23.34 -1.46
C LEU A 19 14.89 24.56 -1.71
N VAL A 20 14.61 25.38 -0.68
CA VAL A 20 13.71 26.55 -0.79
C VAL A 20 14.15 27.52 -1.90
N ALA A 21 15.45 27.68 -2.11
CA ALA A 21 15.99 28.54 -3.17
C ALA A 21 15.64 28.06 -4.59
N ASP A 22 15.40 26.77 -4.76
CA ASP A 22 15.17 26.11 -6.04
C ASP A 22 13.70 25.74 -6.32
N ILE A 23 12.76 26.08 -5.43
CA ILE A 23 11.33 25.72 -5.58
C ILE A 23 10.65 26.29 -6.84
N HIS A 24 11.26 27.30 -7.47
CA HIS A 24 10.80 27.88 -8.74
C HIS A 24 11.10 27.00 -9.95
N ARG A 25 11.93 25.97 -9.80
CA ARG A 25 12.27 25.03 -10.88
C ARG A 25 11.17 23.99 -11.04
N TYR A 26 10.93 23.60 -12.27
CA TYR A 26 10.02 22.50 -12.57
C TYR A 26 10.58 21.20 -11.96
N PRO A 27 9.77 20.41 -11.26
CA PRO A 27 10.25 19.17 -10.67
C PRO A 27 10.69 18.17 -11.73
N ASP A 28 11.67 17.33 -11.41
CA ASP A 28 12.02 16.18 -12.23
C ASP A 28 10.89 15.15 -12.22
N PRO A 29 10.18 14.94 -13.35
CA PRO A 29 9.04 14.02 -13.40
C PRO A 29 9.43 12.56 -13.21
N ARG A 30 10.71 12.24 -13.30
CA ARG A 30 11.24 10.88 -13.11
C ARG A 30 11.81 10.67 -11.72
N ALA A 31 11.89 11.71 -10.89
CA ALA A 31 12.48 11.66 -9.56
C ALA A 31 13.84 10.91 -9.54
N HIS A 32 14.73 11.27 -10.45
CA HIS A 32 15.93 10.49 -10.80
C HIS A 32 16.81 10.20 -9.58
N ASP A 33 17.12 11.24 -8.81
CA ASP A 33 18.00 11.12 -7.63
C ASP A 33 17.35 10.28 -6.53
N LEU A 34 16.06 10.51 -6.26
CA LEU A 34 15.30 9.71 -5.28
C LEU A 34 15.22 8.25 -5.71
N ARG A 35 14.95 8.01 -6.99
CA ARG A 35 14.87 6.68 -7.56
C ARG A 35 16.19 5.91 -7.40
N ALA A 36 17.31 6.55 -7.70
CA ALA A 36 18.63 5.95 -7.54
C ALA A 36 18.93 5.63 -6.06
N ALA A 37 18.62 6.57 -5.15
CA ALA A 37 18.85 6.38 -3.71
C ALA A 37 18.00 5.26 -3.12
N VAL A 38 16.70 5.19 -3.46
CA VAL A 38 15.79 4.14 -2.97
C VAL A 38 16.16 2.77 -3.55
N ALA A 39 16.48 2.70 -4.86
CA ALA A 39 16.91 1.46 -5.49
C ALA A 39 18.18 0.90 -4.83
N ALA A 40 19.15 1.77 -4.55
CA ALA A 40 20.38 1.37 -3.85
C ALA A 40 20.12 0.91 -2.40
N HIS A 41 19.19 1.57 -1.70
CA HIS A 41 18.84 1.23 -0.32
C HIS A 41 18.16 -0.14 -0.20
N TRP A 42 17.27 -0.47 -1.13
CA TRP A 42 16.52 -1.73 -1.12
C TRP A 42 17.15 -2.85 -1.98
N GLY A 43 18.24 -2.55 -2.70
CA GLY A 43 18.90 -3.55 -3.55
C GLY A 43 18.09 -3.98 -4.76
N ILE A 44 17.21 -3.11 -5.25
CA ILE A 44 16.35 -3.34 -6.43
C ILE A 44 16.77 -2.45 -7.60
N THR A 45 16.22 -2.68 -8.78
CA THR A 45 16.51 -1.83 -9.95
C THR A 45 15.64 -0.57 -9.96
N PRO A 46 16.14 0.56 -10.49
CA PRO A 46 15.34 1.78 -10.61
C PRO A 46 14.03 1.62 -11.39
N GLY A 47 13.97 0.65 -12.32
CA GLY A 47 12.76 0.35 -13.11
C GLY A 47 11.62 -0.29 -12.32
N GLU A 48 11.92 -0.86 -11.15
CA GLU A 48 10.93 -1.49 -10.27
C GLU A 48 10.22 -0.49 -9.32
N LEU A 49 10.57 0.80 -9.43
CA LEU A 49 10.02 1.85 -8.56
C LEU A 49 8.97 2.70 -9.28
N ALA A 50 7.89 3.00 -8.58
CA ALA A 50 6.94 4.05 -8.90
C ALA A 50 6.82 4.99 -7.70
N PHE A 51 6.65 6.28 -7.95
CA PHE A 51 6.51 7.29 -6.90
C PHE A 51 5.17 8.01 -7.00
N GLY A 52 4.65 8.42 -5.86
CA GLY A 52 3.43 9.20 -5.74
C GLY A 52 3.45 10.07 -4.48
N ASN A 53 2.47 10.94 -4.35
CA ASN A 53 2.26 11.78 -3.18
C ASN A 53 1.64 10.96 -2.03
N GLY A 54 2.47 10.10 -1.44
CA GLY A 54 2.07 9.10 -0.45
C GLY A 54 1.35 7.89 -1.06
N SER A 55 1.02 6.91 -0.21
CA SER A 55 0.33 5.68 -0.62
C SER A 55 -1.04 5.95 -1.24
N ASN A 56 -1.74 7.02 -0.85
CA ASN A 56 -3.04 7.38 -1.42
C ASN A 56 -3.02 7.52 -2.93
N GLU A 57 -2.06 8.25 -3.49
CA GLU A 57 -1.94 8.42 -4.93
C GLU A 57 -1.59 7.11 -5.61
N LEU A 58 -0.69 6.33 -5.01
CA LEU A 58 -0.31 5.02 -5.56
C LEU A 58 -1.49 4.04 -5.56
N ILE A 59 -2.31 4.00 -4.51
CA ILE A 59 -3.51 3.18 -4.43
C ILE A 59 -4.50 3.57 -5.55
N ASP A 60 -4.74 4.86 -5.75
CA ASP A 60 -5.62 5.35 -6.82
C ASP A 60 -5.07 4.98 -8.21
N LEU A 61 -3.78 5.20 -8.44
CA LEU A 61 -3.12 4.85 -9.71
C LEU A 61 -3.15 3.35 -9.98
N ILE A 62 -2.83 2.50 -9.00
CA ILE A 62 -2.90 1.04 -9.12
C ILE A 62 -4.33 0.61 -9.46
N SER A 63 -5.31 1.15 -8.74
CA SER A 63 -6.72 0.83 -8.99
C SER A 63 -7.15 1.17 -10.42
N ARG A 64 -6.76 2.34 -10.92
CA ARG A 64 -7.10 2.79 -12.28
C ARG A 64 -6.37 2.04 -13.40
N VAL A 65 -5.16 1.56 -13.11
CA VAL A 65 -4.35 0.84 -14.13
C VAL A 65 -4.75 -0.62 -14.23
N PHE A 66 -5.05 -1.25 -13.09
CA PHE A 66 -5.22 -2.72 -13.02
C PHE A 66 -6.66 -3.17 -12.82
N ALA A 67 -7.60 -2.26 -12.53
CA ALA A 67 -9.01 -2.61 -12.40
C ALA A 67 -9.89 -1.56 -13.10
N GLY A 68 -10.95 -2.02 -13.77
CA GLY A 68 -11.91 -1.16 -14.44
C GLY A 68 -13.15 -1.91 -14.91
N GLY A 69 -14.23 -1.17 -15.17
CA GLY A 69 -15.49 -1.77 -15.61
C GLY A 69 -16.06 -2.78 -14.61
N ASP A 70 -16.18 -4.03 -15.05
CA ASP A 70 -16.73 -5.14 -14.23
C ASP A 70 -15.66 -5.89 -13.43
N ASP A 71 -14.41 -5.44 -13.44
CA ASP A 71 -13.36 -6.01 -12.59
C ASP A 71 -13.72 -5.85 -11.11
N HIS A 72 -13.03 -6.62 -10.26
CA HIS A 72 -13.35 -6.70 -8.85
C HIS A 72 -12.11 -6.53 -7.99
N VAL A 73 -12.27 -5.91 -6.83
CA VAL A 73 -11.21 -5.66 -5.84
C VAL A 73 -11.59 -6.27 -4.50
N VAL A 74 -10.62 -6.84 -3.79
CA VAL A 74 -10.79 -7.40 -2.44
C VAL A 74 -9.90 -6.65 -1.45
N PHE A 75 -10.43 -6.31 -0.28
CA PHE A 75 -9.67 -5.77 0.85
C PHE A 75 -10.37 -6.09 2.17
N GLY A 76 -9.68 -5.89 3.29
CA GLY A 76 -10.27 -6.14 4.62
C GLY A 76 -11.05 -4.95 5.18
N ASP A 77 -11.97 -5.19 6.11
CA ASP A 77 -12.73 -4.15 6.84
C ASP A 77 -12.79 -4.47 8.34
N PRO A 78 -12.39 -3.55 9.24
CA PRO A 78 -11.85 -2.21 8.95
C PRO A 78 -10.40 -2.25 8.46
N SER A 79 -10.12 -1.48 7.41
CA SER A 79 -8.76 -1.26 6.90
C SER A 79 -8.62 0.17 6.37
N PHE A 80 -7.54 0.46 5.64
CA PHE A 80 -7.27 1.80 5.16
C PHE A 80 -8.37 2.27 4.19
N LEU A 81 -9.06 3.33 4.56
CA LEU A 81 -10.25 3.83 3.86
C LEU A 81 -10.01 4.13 2.37
N CYS A 82 -8.77 4.43 1.99
CA CYS A 82 -8.44 4.79 0.61
C CYS A 82 -8.67 3.66 -0.40
N TYR A 83 -8.65 2.39 0.00
CA TYR A 83 -9.01 1.28 -0.88
C TYR A 83 -10.46 1.40 -1.34
N ARG A 84 -11.37 1.60 -0.39
CA ARG A 84 -12.80 1.82 -0.68
C ARG A 84 -13.04 3.07 -1.50
N ILE A 85 -12.34 4.17 -1.16
CA ILE A 85 -12.45 5.45 -1.89
C ILE A 85 -12.02 5.27 -3.34
N ALA A 86 -10.89 4.60 -3.60
CA ALA A 86 -10.41 4.35 -4.95
C ALA A 86 -11.40 3.50 -5.77
N CYS A 87 -11.96 2.43 -5.17
CA CYS A 87 -12.97 1.59 -5.82
C CYS A 87 -14.25 2.39 -6.14
N VAL A 88 -14.77 3.16 -5.20
CA VAL A 88 -15.97 3.98 -5.40
C VAL A 88 -15.73 5.05 -6.47
N ALA A 89 -14.59 5.75 -6.42
CA ALA A 89 -14.25 6.78 -7.40
C ALA A 89 -14.06 6.21 -8.81
N GLY A 90 -13.52 4.99 -8.91
CA GLY A 90 -13.35 4.27 -10.18
C GLY A 90 -14.59 3.52 -10.65
N ALA A 91 -15.67 3.51 -9.87
CA ALA A 91 -16.87 2.67 -10.07
C ALA A 91 -16.53 1.18 -10.25
N VAL A 92 -15.51 0.70 -9.53
CA VAL A 92 -15.05 -0.70 -9.56
C VAL A 92 -15.76 -1.48 -8.45
N PRO A 93 -16.40 -2.63 -8.76
CA PRO A 93 -16.96 -3.53 -7.77
C PRO A 93 -15.91 -4.03 -6.77
N PHE A 94 -16.27 -4.16 -5.49
CA PHE A 94 -15.37 -4.67 -4.48
C PHE A 94 -16.07 -5.52 -3.43
N THR A 95 -15.30 -6.34 -2.73
CA THR A 95 -15.69 -7.03 -1.50
C THR A 95 -14.77 -6.60 -0.37
N ASP A 96 -15.36 -6.06 0.68
CA ASP A 96 -14.70 -5.81 1.95
C ASP A 96 -14.92 -7.01 2.88
N VAL A 97 -13.84 -7.64 3.26
CA VAL A 97 -13.84 -8.86 4.09
C VAL A 97 -13.72 -8.47 5.56
N PRO A 98 -14.69 -8.80 6.41
CA PRO A 98 -14.59 -8.50 7.83
C PRO A 98 -13.37 -9.14 8.47
N LEU A 99 -12.64 -8.36 9.29
CA LEU A 99 -11.58 -8.91 10.12
C LEU A 99 -12.15 -9.80 11.23
N LEU A 100 -11.42 -10.85 11.61
CA LEU A 100 -11.76 -11.71 12.74
C LEU A 100 -11.82 -10.89 14.04
N ASN A 101 -12.99 -10.90 14.70
CA ASN A 101 -13.25 -10.09 15.89
C ASN A 101 -12.94 -8.58 15.71
N GLY A 102 -12.96 -8.09 14.48
CA GLY A 102 -12.64 -6.71 14.11
C GLY A 102 -11.16 -6.32 14.23
N LEU A 103 -10.26 -7.25 14.51
CA LEU A 103 -8.86 -6.95 14.83
C LEU A 103 -7.84 -7.77 14.04
N ALA A 104 -8.13 -8.99 13.59
CA ALA A 104 -7.18 -9.86 12.91
C ALA A 104 -7.59 -10.14 11.46
N TRP A 105 -6.62 -10.35 10.60
CA TRP A 105 -6.87 -10.74 9.21
C TRP A 105 -7.47 -12.13 9.11
N ASP A 106 -8.52 -12.27 8.31
CA ASP A 106 -9.10 -13.56 7.92
C ASP A 106 -8.59 -13.93 6.52
N VAL A 107 -7.38 -14.49 6.45
CA VAL A 107 -6.75 -14.87 5.19
C VAL A 107 -7.61 -15.88 4.40
N PRO A 108 -8.19 -16.93 5.03
CA PRO A 108 -9.13 -17.81 4.34
C PRO A 108 -10.35 -17.10 3.74
N ALA A 109 -10.96 -16.18 4.49
CA ALA A 109 -12.10 -15.42 3.99
C ALA A 109 -11.71 -14.46 2.86
N MET A 110 -10.52 -13.85 2.92
CA MET A 110 -10.00 -13.02 1.84
C MET A 110 -9.80 -13.83 0.55
N LEU A 111 -9.25 -15.04 0.64
CA LEU A 111 -9.10 -15.93 -0.50
C LEU A 111 -10.46 -16.40 -1.05
N ALA A 112 -11.42 -16.69 -0.17
CA ALA A 112 -12.78 -17.07 -0.57
C ALA A 112 -13.56 -15.94 -1.25
N ALA A 113 -13.21 -14.67 -0.99
CA ALA A 113 -13.81 -13.50 -1.64
C ALA A 113 -13.27 -13.26 -3.07
N VAL A 114 -12.20 -13.94 -3.47
CA VAL A 114 -11.62 -13.82 -4.81
C VAL A 114 -12.56 -14.47 -5.83
N THR A 115 -12.86 -13.76 -6.89
CA THR A 115 -13.72 -14.19 -8.00
C THR A 115 -12.92 -14.21 -9.31
N PRO A 116 -13.41 -14.81 -10.40
CA PRO A 116 -12.74 -14.72 -11.72
C PRO A 116 -12.57 -13.30 -12.26
N ARG A 117 -13.32 -12.33 -11.71
CA ARG A 117 -13.20 -10.91 -12.05
C ARG A 117 -12.23 -10.14 -11.13
N THR A 118 -11.74 -10.74 -10.06
CA THR A 118 -10.82 -10.07 -9.13
C THR A 118 -9.51 -9.77 -9.85
N ARG A 119 -9.05 -8.53 -9.73
CA ARG A 119 -7.77 -8.05 -10.29
C ARG A 119 -6.81 -7.56 -9.24
N ILE A 120 -7.32 -7.06 -8.11
CA ILE A 120 -6.50 -6.52 -7.04
C ILE A 120 -6.97 -7.08 -5.71
N LEU A 121 -6.02 -7.46 -4.85
CA LEU A 121 -6.23 -7.72 -3.45
C LEU A 121 -5.32 -6.79 -2.65
N PHE A 122 -5.91 -5.84 -1.90
CA PHE A 122 -5.17 -4.96 -0.99
C PHE A 122 -5.06 -5.59 0.40
N LEU A 123 -3.85 -5.56 0.96
CA LEU A 123 -3.54 -5.98 2.31
C LEU A 123 -2.65 -4.94 2.99
N SER A 124 -3.17 -4.23 4.00
CA SER A 124 -2.36 -3.35 4.85
C SER A 124 -1.67 -4.17 5.93
N ASN A 125 -0.35 -4.22 5.95
CA ASN A 125 0.41 -5.06 6.88
C ASN A 125 1.65 -4.33 7.43
N PRO A 126 1.60 -3.77 8.65
CA PRO A 126 0.47 -3.80 9.62
C PRO A 126 -0.75 -2.99 9.18
N ASN A 127 -1.93 -3.45 9.60
CA ASN A 127 -3.18 -2.82 9.20
C ASN A 127 -3.42 -1.46 9.89
N ASN A 128 -3.86 -0.51 9.12
CA ASN A 128 -4.40 0.75 9.61
C ASN A 128 -5.95 0.68 9.53
N PRO A 129 -6.72 0.78 10.65
CA PRO A 129 -6.31 1.35 11.94
C PRO A 129 -6.04 0.33 13.04
N THR A 130 -6.16 -0.97 12.82
CA THR A 130 -6.24 -1.97 13.89
C THR A 130 -4.89 -2.42 14.42
N GLY A 131 -3.81 -2.22 13.65
CA GLY A 131 -2.50 -2.80 13.93
C GLY A 131 -2.42 -4.30 13.65
N ALA A 132 -3.45 -4.90 13.04
CA ALA A 132 -3.44 -6.31 12.67
C ALA A 132 -2.24 -6.62 11.77
N TYR A 133 -1.61 -7.74 12.06
CA TYR A 133 -0.41 -8.18 11.39
C TYR A 133 -0.59 -9.60 10.84
N VAL A 134 -0.16 -9.82 9.61
CA VAL A 134 -0.10 -11.13 8.98
C VAL A 134 1.36 -11.59 8.98
N GLY A 135 1.66 -12.66 9.70
CA GLY A 135 3.02 -13.23 9.75
C GLY A 135 3.44 -13.87 8.43
N GLY A 136 4.76 -14.06 8.26
CA GLY A 136 5.35 -14.46 6.99
C GLY A 136 4.80 -15.76 6.40
N GLU A 137 4.44 -16.75 7.23
CA GLU A 137 3.83 -18.01 6.76
C GLU A 137 2.44 -17.78 6.17
N ALA A 138 1.57 -17.07 6.89
CA ALA A 138 0.22 -16.76 6.43
C ALA A 138 0.23 -15.84 5.21
N LEU A 139 1.15 -14.87 5.16
CA LEU A 139 1.35 -14.01 4.00
C LEU A 139 1.78 -14.83 2.77
N ARG A 140 2.76 -15.71 2.92
CA ARG A 140 3.20 -16.60 1.83
C ARG A 140 2.05 -17.48 1.35
N HIS A 141 1.26 -18.04 2.26
CA HIS A 141 0.08 -18.82 1.90
C HIS A 141 -0.91 -17.98 1.09
N LEU A 142 -1.24 -16.76 1.53
CA LEU A 142 -2.09 -15.84 0.78
C LEU A 142 -1.55 -15.64 -0.64
N LEU A 143 -0.30 -15.20 -0.77
CA LEU A 143 0.31 -14.86 -2.05
C LEU A 143 0.38 -16.04 -3.02
N THR A 144 0.70 -17.24 -2.52
CA THR A 144 0.80 -18.45 -3.36
C THR A 144 -0.53 -19.07 -3.72
N SER A 145 -1.61 -18.71 -3.01
CA SER A 145 -2.97 -19.20 -3.27
C SER A 145 -3.78 -18.28 -4.20
N LEU A 146 -3.28 -17.08 -4.47
CA LEU A 146 -3.95 -16.17 -5.39
C LEU A 146 -3.83 -16.64 -6.84
N PRO A 147 -4.92 -16.53 -7.65
CA PRO A 147 -4.82 -16.70 -9.09
C PRO A 147 -3.83 -15.72 -9.72
N HIS A 148 -3.17 -16.11 -10.80
CA HIS A 148 -2.15 -15.31 -11.48
C HIS A 148 -2.65 -13.94 -11.96
N GLU A 149 -3.96 -13.83 -12.22
CA GLU A 149 -4.62 -12.62 -12.69
C GLU A 149 -4.86 -11.59 -11.58
N VAL A 150 -4.68 -11.99 -10.32
CA VAL A 150 -4.89 -11.12 -9.16
C VAL A 150 -3.57 -10.52 -8.72
N MET A 151 -3.47 -9.21 -8.75
CA MET A 151 -2.32 -8.47 -8.22
C MET A 151 -2.47 -8.31 -6.70
N PRO A 152 -1.59 -8.92 -5.88
CA PRO A 152 -1.51 -8.58 -4.47
C PRO A 152 -0.82 -7.23 -4.31
N VAL A 153 -1.41 -6.34 -3.52
CA VAL A 153 -0.83 -5.06 -3.15
C VAL A 153 -0.66 -5.02 -1.64
N LEU A 154 0.59 -5.12 -1.18
CA LEU A 154 0.94 -5.00 0.22
C LEU A 154 1.18 -3.52 0.55
N ASP A 155 0.36 -2.98 1.44
CA ASP A 155 0.55 -1.62 1.96
C ASP A 155 1.32 -1.70 3.27
N GLU A 156 2.59 -1.35 3.19
CA GLU A 156 3.56 -1.44 4.27
C GLU A 156 3.90 -0.05 4.84
N ALA A 157 2.96 0.88 4.82
CA ALA A 157 3.16 2.25 5.33
C ALA A 157 3.61 2.29 6.80
N TYR A 158 3.48 1.19 7.53
CA TYR A 158 3.89 1.06 8.94
C TYR A 158 4.89 -0.07 9.19
N ALA A 159 5.58 -0.54 8.16
CA ALA A 159 6.55 -1.65 8.23
C ALA A 159 7.64 -1.39 9.28
N GLU A 160 8.16 -0.16 9.35
CA GLU A 160 9.24 0.22 10.28
C GLU A 160 8.85 0.15 11.77
N PHE A 161 7.56 0.02 12.06
CA PHE A 161 7.07 -0.15 13.44
C PHE A 161 6.93 -1.62 13.85
N VAL A 162 7.11 -2.55 12.92
CA VAL A 162 7.01 -3.99 13.21
C VAL A 162 8.24 -4.47 13.96
N THR A 163 8.01 -5.15 15.07
CA THR A 163 9.06 -5.78 15.88
C THR A 163 8.98 -7.31 15.84
N ALA A 164 8.01 -7.86 15.11
CA ALA A 164 7.85 -9.30 14.96
C ALA A 164 9.00 -9.91 14.16
N PRO A 165 9.60 -11.03 14.62
CA PRO A 165 10.78 -11.62 13.98
C PRO A 165 10.47 -12.30 12.64
N ASP A 166 9.20 -12.53 12.34
CA ASP A 166 8.70 -13.19 11.14
C ASP A 166 8.13 -12.18 10.11
N PHE A 167 8.39 -10.88 10.29
CA PHE A 167 8.09 -9.88 9.27
C PHE A 167 8.99 -10.07 8.06
N VAL A 168 8.40 -10.10 6.87
CA VAL A 168 9.07 -10.37 5.59
C VAL A 168 8.86 -9.20 4.66
#